data_d407e1844254669642d73831d9a5130c
#
_entry.id   d407e1844254669642d73831d9a5130c
#
_cell.length_a   1.000
_cell.length_b   1.000
_cell.length_c   1.000
_cell.angle_alpha   90.00
_cell.angle_beta   90.00
_cell.angle_gamma   90.00
#
_symmetry.space_group_name_H-M   'P 1'
#
loop_
_entity.id
_entity.type
_entity.pdbx_description
1 polymer ?
#
loop_
_entity_poly.entity_id
_entity_poly.type
_entity_poly.pdbx_seq_one_letter_code
_entity_poly.pdbx_strand_id
1 'polypeptide(L)'
;MKIINWSLYPKREMKDFFKFLFLSPLLSYRIHHQKSKSSISFGLIVTKLLISLSFSIFILGIAKYVFYPLNYFEIILLSPIIYFLTESLGSFAQLLFLPFTKVIQIHQSPLGSQSLADFWGRRWNRWVQDWLRDLSRPFKKSLLKKLVMTFCISGLFHEAMMSFPAYYYLHQFFFGQLTLYFGIQGIGLWMEKKWVSRSSKVFQLIYTWAVILIPAPLFVNHSLLYFLGLINE
;
A
#
# COMPACT_ATOMS: atom_id res chain seq x y z
N MET A 1 -6.54 -11.21 11.18
CA MET A 1 -6.76 -9.76 10.96
C MET A 1 -8.23 -9.37 10.92
N LYS A 2 -9.07 -9.96 10.06
CA LYS A 2 -10.51 -9.64 10.00
C LYS A 2 -11.26 -9.91 11.30
N ILE A 3 -10.99 -10.99 12.00
CA ILE A 3 -11.62 -11.31 13.29
C ILE A 3 -11.32 -10.22 14.32
N ILE A 4 -10.06 -9.76 14.39
CA ILE A 4 -9.66 -8.66 15.27
C ILE A 4 -10.39 -7.38 14.88
N ASN A 5 -10.46 -7.06 13.57
CA ASN A 5 -11.17 -5.89 13.09
C ASN A 5 -12.66 -5.95 13.44
N TRP A 6 -13.29 -7.13 13.25
CA TRP A 6 -14.68 -7.36 13.64
C TRP A 6 -14.91 -7.13 15.13
N SER A 7 -14.01 -7.61 16.00
CA SER A 7 -14.14 -7.50 17.45
C SER A 7 -14.11 -6.07 18.00
N LEU A 8 -13.59 -5.10 17.23
CA LEU A 8 -13.48 -3.70 17.62
C LEU A 8 -14.78 -2.89 17.45
N TYR A 9 -15.81 -3.47 16.82
CA TYR A 9 -17.06 -2.79 16.56
C TYR A 9 -18.24 -3.38 17.37
N PRO A 10 -18.98 -2.58 18.15
CA PRO A 10 -19.97 -3.08 19.11
C PRO A 10 -21.30 -3.54 18.49
N LYS A 11 -21.69 -2.96 17.35
CA LYS A 11 -22.96 -3.33 16.66
C LYS A 11 -22.69 -4.32 15.55
N ARG A 12 -22.95 -5.61 15.80
CA ARG A 12 -22.61 -6.71 14.88
C ARG A 12 -23.66 -7.81 14.93
N GLU A 13 -24.09 -8.25 13.77
CA GLU A 13 -24.92 -9.43 13.61
C GLU A 13 -24.09 -10.59 13.04
N MET A 14 -24.37 -11.82 13.47
CA MET A 14 -23.59 -12.99 13.03
C MET A 14 -23.65 -13.19 11.49
N LYS A 15 -24.82 -12.93 10.87
CA LYS A 15 -24.97 -12.97 9.42
C LYS A 15 -24.02 -11.99 8.69
N ASP A 16 -23.77 -10.81 9.29
CA ASP A 16 -22.87 -9.81 8.73
C ASP A 16 -21.39 -10.21 8.90
N PHE A 17 -21.07 -10.99 9.95
CA PHE A 17 -19.73 -11.53 10.15
C PHE A 17 -19.30 -12.45 9.00
N PHE A 18 -20.13 -13.42 8.64
CA PHE A 18 -19.81 -14.32 7.54
C PHE A 18 -19.73 -13.58 6.20
N LYS A 19 -20.66 -12.67 5.95
CA LYS A 19 -20.64 -11.82 4.76
C LYS A 19 -19.36 -10.96 4.68
N PHE A 20 -18.98 -10.33 5.79
CA PHE A 20 -17.75 -9.56 5.90
C PHE A 20 -16.51 -10.44 5.71
N LEU A 21 -16.50 -11.63 6.31
CA LEU A 21 -15.35 -12.54 6.26
C LEU A 21 -15.09 -13.08 4.85
N PHE A 22 -16.13 -13.49 4.14
CA PHE A 22 -16.03 -14.20 2.87
C PHE A 22 -16.20 -13.31 1.64
N LEU A 23 -17.10 -12.33 1.69
CA LEU A 23 -17.40 -11.50 0.50
C LEU A 23 -16.54 -10.24 0.37
N SER A 24 -15.81 -9.86 1.41
CA SER A 24 -14.97 -8.66 1.38
C SER A 24 -13.61 -8.93 2.03
N PRO A 25 -12.79 -9.84 1.51
CA PRO A 25 -11.60 -10.33 2.21
C PRO A 25 -10.57 -9.23 2.53
N LEU A 26 -10.53 -8.15 1.76
CA LEU A 26 -9.55 -7.07 1.90
C LEU A 26 -10.10 -5.82 2.61
N LEU A 27 -11.43 -5.68 2.74
CA LEU A 27 -12.03 -4.50 3.36
C LEU A 27 -12.08 -4.60 4.88
N SER A 28 -11.92 -3.47 5.56
CA SER A 28 -12.21 -3.38 6.99
C SER A 28 -13.72 -3.44 7.23
N TYR A 29 -14.13 -3.83 8.45
CA TYR A 29 -15.55 -3.83 8.82
C TYR A 29 -16.20 -2.46 8.62
N ARG A 30 -15.49 -1.39 8.95
CA ARG A 30 -15.93 -0.01 8.79
C ARG A 30 -16.26 0.31 7.33
N ILE A 31 -15.38 -0.02 6.40
CA ILE A 31 -15.59 0.22 4.97
C ILE A 31 -16.73 -0.63 4.45
N HIS A 32 -16.81 -1.90 4.89
CA HIS A 32 -17.87 -2.81 4.49
C HIS A 32 -19.28 -2.29 4.84
N HIS A 33 -19.43 -1.68 6.03
CA HIS A 33 -20.71 -1.12 6.50
C HIS A 33 -20.93 0.35 6.14
N GLN A 34 -19.89 1.07 5.71
CA GLN A 34 -20.03 2.44 5.29
C GLN A 34 -20.86 2.46 4.00
N LYS A 35 -22.04 3.11 4.04
CA LYS A 35 -22.80 3.40 2.82
C LYS A 35 -21.99 4.37 1.96
N SER A 36 -21.13 3.82 1.11
CA SER A 36 -20.37 4.63 0.15
C SER A 36 -21.34 5.34 -0.78
N LYS A 37 -21.32 6.67 -0.79
CA LYS A 37 -22.10 7.49 -1.71
C LYS A 37 -21.69 7.31 -3.17
N SER A 38 -20.52 6.75 -3.45
CA SER A 38 -20.02 6.52 -4.79
C SER A 38 -19.80 5.02 -5.04
N SER A 39 -20.73 4.40 -5.74
CA SER A 39 -20.44 3.15 -6.43
C SER A 39 -19.54 3.46 -7.62
N ILE A 40 -18.41 2.78 -7.72
CA ILE A 40 -17.55 2.87 -8.89
C ILE A 40 -18.27 2.19 -10.04
N SER A 41 -18.29 2.80 -11.23
CA SER A 41 -18.86 2.17 -12.42
C SER A 41 -17.97 1.00 -12.88
N PHE A 42 -18.59 -0.06 -13.40
CA PHE A 42 -17.89 -1.21 -13.99
C PHE A 42 -16.87 -0.75 -15.04
N GLY A 43 -17.29 0.14 -15.96
CA GLY A 43 -16.42 0.67 -17.00
C GLY A 43 -15.16 1.35 -16.44
N LEU A 44 -15.28 2.13 -15.37
CA LEU A 44 -14.11 2.77 -14.75
C LEU A 44 -13.14 1.75 -14.14
N ILE A 45 -13.63 0.66 -13.54
CA ILE A 45 -12.77 -0.39 -13.00
C ILE A 45 -12.00 -1.09 -14.12
N VAL A 46 -12.70 -1.45 -15.20
CA VAL A 46 -12.08 -2.09 -16.37
C VAL A 46 -11.03 -1.18 -17.00
N THR A 47 -11.34 0.09 -17.21
CA THR A 47 -10.39 1.07 -17.77
C THR A 47 -9.13 1.19 -16.90
N LYS A 48 -9.30 1.28 -15.59
CA LYS A 48 -8.15 1.32 -14.65
C LYS A 48 -7.32 0.04 -14.70
N LEU A 49 -7.97 -1.13 -14.75
CA LEU A 49 -7.28 -2.41 -14.88
C LEU A 49 -6.44 -2.46 -16.17
N LEU A 50 -7.02 -2.11 -17.31
CA LEU A 50 -6.31 -2.15 -18.58
C LEU A 50 -5.15 -1.16 -18.62
N ILE A 51 -5.36 0.07 -18.19
CA ILE A 51 -4.30 1.09 -18.15
C ILE A 51 -3.18 0.66 -17.20
N SER A 52 -3.51 0.27 -15.98
CA SER A 52 -2.49 -0.09 -14.99
C SER A 52 -1.71 -1.34 -15.39
N LEU A 53 -2.38 -2.34 -15.97
CA LEU A 53 -1.73 -3.56 -16.49
C LEU A 53 -0.78 -3.23 -17.65
N SER A 54 -1.23 -2.40 -18.61
CA SER A 54 -0.38 -1.96 -19.75
C SER A 54 0.87 -1.22 -19.27
N PHE A 55 0.72 -0.28 -18.33
CA PHE A 55 1.87 0.41 -17.75
C PHE A 55 2.79 -0.52 -16.94
N SER A 56 2.23 -1.49 -16.21
CA SER A 56 3.05 -2.49 -15.50
C SER A 56 3.90 -3.30 -16.47
N ILE A 57 3.31 -3.82 -17.54
CA ILE A 57 4.02 -4.60 -18.56
C ILE A 57 5.10 -3.74 -19.24
N PHE A 58 4.78 -2.49 -19.59
CA PHE A 58 5.71 -1.55 -20.21
C PHE A 58 6.92 -1.27 -19.30
N ILE A 59 6.68 -0.95 -18.03
CA ILE A 59 7.77 -0.66 -17.06
C ILE A 59 8.62 -1.91 -16.83
N LEU A 60 8.00 -3.10 -16.68
CA LEU A 60 8.74 -4.36 -16.56
C LEU A 60 9.60 -4.65 -17.80
N GLY A 61 9.07 -4.37 -18.99
CA GLY A 61 9.82 -4.49 -20.23
C GLY A 61 11.05 -3.58 -20.25
N ILE A 62 10.89 -2.30 -19.92
CA ILE A 62 12.00 -1.36 -19.81
C ILE A 62 13.02 -1.83 -18.76
N ALA A 63 12.57 -2.25 -17.58
CA ALA A 63 13.44 -2.74 -16.52
C ALA A 63 14.30 -3.92 -16.99
N LYS A 64 13.68 -4.89 -17.67
CA LYS A 64 14.34 -6.12 -18.10
C LYS A 64 15.29 -5.92 -19.28
N TYR A 65 14.89 -5.12 -20.28
CA TYR A 65 15.61 -5.06 -21.57
C TYR A 65 16.50 -3.82 -21.72
N VAL A 66 16.28 -2.78 -20.91
CA VAL A 66 17.03 -1.52 -21.02
C VAL A 66 17.97 -1.31 -19.83
N PHE A 67 17.49 -1.56 -18.61
CA PHE A 67 18.20 -1.17 -17.39
C PHE A 67 18.84 -2.33 -16.62
N TYR A 68 18.78 -3.55 -17.11
CA TYR A 68 19.39 -4.67 -16.38
C TYR A 68 20.91 -4.74 -16.57
N PRO A 69 21.73 -4.91 -15.51
CA PRO A 69 21.40 -4.94 -14.07
C PRO A 69 21.06 -3.55 -13.51
N LEU A 70 20.03 -3.49 -12.63
CA LEU A 70 19.48 -2.24 -12.10
C LEU A 70 20.38 -1.59 -11.06
N ASN A 71 20.68 -0.31 -11.26
CA ASN A 71 21.33 0.53 -10.26
C ASN A 71 20.31 1.29 -9.37
N TYR A 72 20.82 2.00 -8.36
CA TYR A 72 19.99 2.72 -7.39
C TYR A 72 19.02 3.73 -8.03
N PHE A 73 19.48 4.49 -9.02
CA PHE A 73 18.62 5.49 -9.71
C PHE A 73 17.54 4.83 -10.55
N GLU A 74 17.88 3.76 -11.24
CA GLU A 74 16.94 2.99 -12.05
C GLU A 74 15.84 2.36 -11.19
N ILE A 75 16.18 1.87 -9.99
CA ILE A 75 15.20 1.38 -9.02
C ILE A 75 14.25 2.50 -8.59
N ILE A 76 14.74 3.71 -8.34
CA ILE A 76 13.88 4.87 -8.03
C ILE A 76 12.98 5.20 -9.22
N LEU A 77 13.50 5.23 -10.44
CA LEU A 77 12.71 5.48 -11.65
C LEU A 77 11.65 4.41 -11.91
N LEU A 78 11.94 3.16 -11.54
CA LEU A 78 11.01 2.04 -11.69
C LEU A 78 10.01 1.92 -10.53
N SER A 79 10.22 2.60 -9.42
CA SER A 79 9.33 2.49 -8.25
C SER A 79 7.84 2.76 -8.52
N PRO A 80 7.42 3.60 -9.52
CA PRO A 80 6.01 3.72 -9.89
C PRO A 80 5.34 2.42 -10.32
N ILE A 81 6.10 1.38 -10.69
CA ILE A 81 5.55 0.07 -11.02
C ILE A 81 4.70 -0.49 -9.87
N ILE A 82 5.09 -0.22 -8.62
CA ILE A 82 4.36 -0.67 -7.43
C ILE A 82 2.93 -0.12 -7.45
N TYR A 83 2.76 1.14 -7.87
CA TYR A 83 1.44 1.74 -8.02
C TYR A 83 0.62 1.01 -9.08
N PHE A 84 1.18 0.80 -10.26
CA PHE A 84 0.45 0.16 -11.36
C PHE A 84 0.13 -1.31 -11.07
N LEU A 85 1.05 -2.06 -10.46
CA LEU A 85 0.81 -3.44 -10.04
C LEU A 85 -0.29 -3.53 -8.98
N THR A 86 -0.23 -2.68 -7.96
CA THR A 86 -1.25 -2.70 -6.89
C THR A 86 -2.60 -2.18 -7.38
N GLU A 87 -2.64 -1.21 -8.31
CA GLU A 87 -3.89 -0.77 -8.96
C GLU A 87 -4.48 -1.89 -9.84
N SER A 88 -3.65 -2.63 -10.58
CA SER A 88 -4.09 -3.79 -11.39
C SER A 88 -4.71 -4.87 -10.51
N LEU A 89 -3.99 -5.29 -9.46
CA LEU A 89 -4.48 -6.30 -8.51
C LEU A 89 -5.75 -5.81 -7.79
N GLY A 90 -5.78 -4.54 -7.40
CA GLY A 90 -6.93 -3.93 -6.76
C GLY A 90 -8.14 -3.83 -7.68
N SER A 91 -7.95 -3.44 -8.94
CA SER A 91 -9.02 -3.36 -9.93
C SER A 91 -9.55 -4.74 -10.28
N PHE A 92 -8.68 -5.74 -10.43
CA PHE A 92 -9.08 -7.12 -10.62
C PHE A 92 -9.92 -7.65 -9.44
N ALA A 93 -9.45 -7.44 -8.21
CA ALA A 93 -10.21 -7.81 -7.02
C ALA A 93 -11.56 -7.06 -6.93
N GLN A 94 -11.62 -5.79 -7.34
CA GLN A 94 -12.88 -5.04 -7.41
C GLN A 94 -13.87 -5.68 -8.38
N LEU A 95 -13.43 -6.13 -9.56
CA LEU A 95 -14.29 -6.83 -10.51
C LEU A 95 -14.86 -8.13 -9.92
N LEU A 96 -14.03 -8.90 -9.23
CA LEU A 96 -14.46 -10.15 -8.58
C LEU A 96 -15.51 -9.91 -7.48
N PHE A 97 -15.39 -8.83 -6.72
CA PHE A 97 -16.29 -8.57 -5.60
C PHE A 97 -17.48 -7.66 -5.94
N LEU A 98 -17.47 -6.99 -7.09
CA LEU A 98 -18.53 -6.07 -7.50
C LEU A 98 -19.94 -6.70 -7.49
N PRO A 99 -20.17 -7.97 -7.92
CA PRO A 99 -21.48 -8.60 -7.87
C PRO A 99 -22.01 -8.82 -6.44
N PHE A 100 -21.12 -8.91 -5.46
CA PHE A 100 -21.44 -9.32 -4.10
C PHE A 100 -21.49 -8.16 -3.10
N THR A 101 -20.73 -7.08 -3.36
CA THR A 101 -20.63 -5.96 -2.43
C THR A 101 -20.25 -4.67 -3.15
N LYS A 102 -20.56 -3.54 -2.49
CA LYS A 102 -20.05 -2.24 -2.94
C LYS A 102 -18.55 -2.18 -2.70
N VAL A 103 -17.81 -1.91 -3.75
CA VAL A 103 -16.34 -1.77 -3.68
C VAL A 103 -15.94 -0.32 -3.75
N ILE A 104 -14.88 0.03 -3.03
CA ILE A 104 -14.24 1.34 -3.08
C ILE A 104 -12.91 1.21 -3.83
N GLN A 105 -12.44 2.31 -4.41
CA GLN A 105 -11.14 2.33 -5.05
C GLN A 105 -10.04 2.01 -4.03
N ILE A 106 -9.07 1.17 -4.43
CA ILE A 106 -7.89 0.90 -3.63
C ILE A 106 -7.00 2.14 -3.53
N HIS A 107 -6.81 2.84 -4.64
CA HIS A 107 -6.09 4.10 -4.69
C HIS A 107 -6.99 5.23 -5.18
N GLN A 108 -6.75 6.46 -4.67
CA GLN A 108 -7.44 7.68 -5.09
C GLN A 108 -6.41 8.70 -5.58
N SER A 109 -5.91 8.50 -6.81
CA SER A 109 -4.93 9.38 -7.45
C SER A 109 -3.73 9.70 -6.54
N PRO A 110 -2.91 8.71 -6.13
CA PRO A 110 -1.80 8.94 -5.21
C PRO A 110 -0.77 9.96 -5.73
N LEU A 111 -0.57 10.00 -7.05
CA LEU A 111 0.35 10.94 -7.69
C LEU A 111 -0.05 12.42 -7.49
N GLY A 112 -1.33 12.69 -7.24
CA GLY A 112 -1.82 14.03 -6.90
C GLY A 112 -1.72 14.38 -5.42
N SER A 113 -0.96 13.65 -4.62
CA SER A 113 -0.80 13.92 -3.19
C SER A 113 -0.04 15.21 -2.95
N GLN A 114 -0.58 16.05 -2.08
CA GLN A 114 0.02 17.34 -1.71
C GLN A 114 0.84 17.28 -0.42
N SER A 115 0.76 16.17 0.29
CA SER A 115 1.50 15.94 1.53
C SER A 115 1.64 14.44 1.78
N LEU A 116 2.58 14.04 2.63
CA LEU A 116 2.80 12.65 2.99
C LEU A 116 1.57 12.08 3.75
N ALA A 117 0.93 12.92 4.58
CA ALA A 117 -0.32 12.57 5.24
C ALA A 117 -1.49 12.41 4.26
N ASP A 118 -1.54 13.18 3.18
CA ASP A 118 -2.51 13.02 2.10
C ASP A 118 -2.28 11.71 1.35
N PHE A 119 -1.01 11.40 1.03
CA PHE A 119 -0.63 10.16 0.36
C PHE A 119 -1.06 8.93 1.18
N TRP A 120 -0.52 8.75 2.37
CA TRP A 120 -0.75 7.57 3.21
C TRP A 120 -2.14 7.54 3.87
N GLY A 121 -2.72 8.70 4.18
CA GLY A 121 -3.96 8.80 4.94
C GLY A 121 -5.25 8.79 4.11
N ARG A 122 -5.19 9.07 2.81
CA ARG A 122 -6.39 9.23 1.98
C ARG A 122 -6.31 8.58 0.60
N ARG A 123 -5.11 8.50 0.02
CA ARG A 123 -4.95 8.18 -1.41
C ARG A 123 -4.38 6.79 -1.67
N TRP A 124 -3.39 6.37 -0.90
CA TRP A 124 -2.72 5.10 -1.08
C TRP A 124 -3.42 3.99 -0.28
N ASN A 125 -3.66 2.85 -0.92
CA ASN A 125 -4.14 1.60 -0.33
C ASN A 125 -5.22 1.77 0.76
N ARG A 126 -6.36 2.35 0.38
CA ARG A 126 -7.47 2.67 1.28
C ARG A 126 -8.07 1.45 1.97
N TRP A 127 -7.90 0.26 1.37
CA TRP A 127 -8.41 -0.98 1.95
C TRP A 127 -7.71 -1.38 3.24
N VAL A 128 -6.41 -1.08 3.33
CA VAL A 128 -5.58 -1.45 4.50
C VAL A 128 -5.52 -0.33 5.55
N GLN A 129 -5.77 0.92 5.16
CA GLN A 129 -5.66 2.08 6.07
C GLN A 129 -6.45 1.92 7.37
N ASP A 130 -7.71 1.49 7.29
CA ASP A 130 -8.56 1.36 8.47
C ASP A 130 -8.08 0.24 9.40
N TRP A 131 -7.55 -0.85 8.83
CA TRP A 131 -6.97 -1.94 9.64
C TRP A 131 -5.75 -1.47 10.42
N LEU A 132 -4.83 -0.78 9.74
CA LEU A 132 -3.63 -0.24 10.37
C LEU A 132 -3.98 0.81 11.43
N ARG A 133 -5.00 1.62 11.18
CA ARG A 133 -5.52 2.59 12.14
C ARG A 133 -6.06 1.91 13.40
N ASP A 134 -6.80 0.83 13.22
CA ASP A 134 -7.39 0.06 14.32
C ASP A 134 -6.29 -0.67 15.12
N LEU A 135 -5.33 -1.31 14.46
CA LEU A 135 -4.20 -1.96 15.10
C LEU A 135 -3.31 -0.99 15.89
N SER A 136 -3.27 0.29 15.47
CA SER A 136 -2.47 1.32 16.16
C SER A 136 -3.18 1.99 17.34
N ARG A 137 -4.46 1.65 17.63
CA ARG A 137 -5.23 2.25 18.74
C ARG A 137 -4.56 2.16 20.12
N PRO A 138 -3.88 1.04 20.48
CA PRO A 138 -3.21 0.96 21.78
C PRO A 138 -2.10 2.02 21.98
N PHE A 139 -1.51 2.53 20.90
CA PHE A 139 -0.39 3.48 20.92
C PHE A 139 -0.82 4.97 20.97
N LYS A 140 -1.99 5.28 21.53
CA LYS A 140 -2.59 6.63 21.48
C LYS A 140 -1.80 7.70 22.23
N LYS A 141 -1.01 7.34 23.25
CA LYS A 141 -0.31 8.29 24.13
C LYS A 141 0.79 9.11 23.42
N SER A 142 1.38 8.61 22.33
CA SER A 142 2.44 9.29 21.59
C SER A 142 2.17 9.19 20.09
N LEU A 143 2.12 10.34 19.41
CA LEU A 143 1.94 10.38 17.96
C LEU A 143 3.06 9.65 17.23
N LEU A 144 4.32 9.90 17.61
CA LEU A 144 5.47 9.22 17.00
C LEU A 144 5.35 7.69 17.15
N LYS A 145 5.15 7.22 18.40
CA LYS A 145 4.99 5.78 18.63
C LYS A 145 3.85 5.20 17.82
N LYS A 146 2.69 5.87 17.77
CA LYS A 146 1.55 5.44 16.97
C LYS A 146 1.90 5.32 15.49
N LEU A 147 2.49 6.33 14.89
CA LEU A 147 2.83 6.35 13.46
C LEU A 147 3.88 5.28 13.15
N VAL A 148 5.00 5.29 13.87
CA VAL A 148 6.09 4.33 13.65
C VAL A 148 5.57 2.89 13.82
N MET A 149 4.85 2.58 14.90
CA MET A 149 4.30 1.23 15.10
C MET A 149 3.31 0.82 14.02
N THR A 150 2.45 1.75 13.56
CA THR A 150 1.51 1.47 12.46
C THR A 150 2.26 1.06 11.19
N PHE A 151 3.29 1.81 10.85
CA PHE A 151 4.08 1.54 9.64
C PHE A 151 5.01 0.33 9.81
N CYS A 152 5.62 0.12 10.98
CA CYS A 152 6.39 -1.10 11.24
C CYS A 152 5.52 -2.37 11.15
N ILE A 153 4.29 -2.33 11.66
CA ILE A 153 3.33 -3.45 11.50
C ILE A 153 3.05 -3.69 10.00
N SER A 154 2.87 -2.62 9.22
CA SER A 154 2.73 -2.74 7.77
C SER A 154 4.00 -3.34 7.13
N GLY A 155 5.16 -2.90 7.54
CA GLY A 155 6.45 -3.43 7.07
C GLY A 155 6.62 -4.91 7.36
N LEU A 156 6.36 -5.34 8.59
CA LEU A 156 6.41 -6.75 8.99
C LEU A 156 5.42 -7.61 8.19
N PHE A 157 4.25 -7.07 7.86
CA PHE A 157 3.30 -7.76 7.01
C PHE A 157 3.84 -7.95 5.57
N HIS A 158 4.51 -6.93 5.02
CA HIS A 158 5.15 -7.03 3.71
C HIS A 158 6.36 -7.98 3.74
N GLU A 159 7.16 -7.99 4.82
CA GLU A 159 8.22 -8.99 5.01
C GLU A 159 7.66 -10.41 4.97
N ALA A 160 6.58 -10.67 5.70
CA ALA A 160 5.95 -11.98 5.72
C ALA A 160 5.41 -12.41 4.36
N MET A 161 4.95 -11.46 3.53
CA MET A 161 4.39 -11.75 2.21
C MET A 161 5.44 -11.85 1.11
N MET A 162 6.56 -11.16 1.23
CA MET A 162 7.55 -11.01 0.15
C MET A 162 8.90 -11.61 0.54
N SER A 163 9.47 -11.18 1.66
CA SER A 163 10.83 -11.61 2.03
C SER A 163 10.86 -13.06 2.53
N PHE A 164 9.81 -13.53 3.20
CA PHE A 164 9.76 -14.91 3.68
C PHE A 164 9.65 -15.93 2.52
N PRO A 165 8.73 -15.79 1.54
CA PRO A 165 8.74 -16.68 0.37
C PRO A 165 10.03 -16.56 -0.44
N ALA A 166 10.58 -15.34 -0.64
CA ALA A 166 11.84 -15.17 -1.34
C ALA A 166 13.00 -15.89 -0.64
N TYR A 167 13.06 -15.85 0.68
CA TYR A 167 14.04 -16.62 1.45
C TYR A 167 13.92 -18.13 1.20
N TYR A 168 12.70 -18.64 1.15
CA TYR A 168 12.46 -20.07 0.91
C TYR A 168 13.00 -20.52 -0.44
N TYR A 169 12.88 -19.69 -1.48
CA TYR A 169 13.31 -20.03 -2.84
C TYR A 169 14.79 -19.68 -3.12
N LEU A 170 15.24 -18.53 -2.61
CA LEU A 170 16.58 -18.00 -2.93
C LEU A 170 17.64 -18.35 -1.87
N HIS A 171 17.23 -18.86 -0.70
CA HIS A 171 18.09 -19.12 0.45
C HIS A 171 18.93 -17.89 0.89
N GLN A 172 18.48 -16.68 0.54
CA GLN A 172 19.13 -15.42 0.87
C GLN A 172 18.28 -14.61 1.85
N PHE A 173 18.94 -13.95 2.81
CA PHE A 173 18.29 -13.23 3.89
C PHE A 173 18.09 -11.75 3.51
N PHE A 174 16.85 -11.35 3.23
CA PHE A 174 16.47 -9.98 2.87
C PHE A 174 15.54 -9.30 3.88
N PHE A 175 15.44 -9.84 5.07
CA PHE A 175 14.52 -9.33 6.09
C PHE A 175 14.96 -7.97 6.65
N GLY A 176 13.99 -7.15 7.02
CA GLY A 176 14.16 -5.85 7.67
C GLY A 176 14.11 -4.67 6.71
N GLN A 177 14.35 -4.84 5.41
CA GLN A 177 14.36 -3.76 4.43
C GLN A 177 12.98 -3.12 4.26
N LEU A 178 11.93 -3.93 4.09
CA LEU A 178 10.55 -3.45 3.98
C LEU A 178 10.09 -2.80 5.29
N THR A 179 10.44 -3.41 6.42
CA THR A 179 10.12 -2.83 7.75
C THR A 179 10.82 -1.50 7.95
N LEU A 180 12.07 -1.37 7.52
CA LEU A 180 12.83 -0.11 7.56
C LEU A 180 12.21 0.94 6.65
N TYR A 181 11.86 0.58 5.40
CA TYR A 181 11.15 1.49 4.49
C TYR A 181 9.91 2.07 5.13
N PHE A 182 9.04 1.22 5.65
CA PHE A 182 7.80 1.66 6.30
C PHE A 182 8.07 2.44 7.59
N GLY A 183 9.07 2.07 8.38
CA GLY A 183 9.48 2.83 9.57
C GLY A 183 9.87 4.26 9.22
N ILE A 184 10.63 4.46 8.14
CA ILE A 184 11.00 5.79 7.60
C ILE A 184 9.73 6.57 7.22
N GLN A 185 8.72 5.96 6.61
CA GLN A 185 7.45 6.63 6.31
C GLN A 185 6.74 7.10 7.58
N GLY A 186 6.74 6.29 8.64
CA GLY A 186 6.15 6.66 9.94
C GLY A 186 6.87 7.84 10.61
N ILE A 187 8.20 7.86 10.56
CA ILE A 187 9.02 8.99 11.04
C ILE A 187 8.77 10.23 10.18
N GLY A 188 8.75 10.07 8.86
CA GLY A 188 8.47 11.14 7.91
C GLY A 188 7.13 11.81 8.19
N LEU A 189 6.06 11.05 8.42
CA LEU A 189 4.76 11.61 8.81
C LEU A 189 4.79 12.38 10.13
N TRP A 190 5.54 11.90 11.12
CA TRP A 190 5.72 12.62 12.36
C TRP A 190 6.47 13.95 12.15
N MET A 191 7.55 13.94 11.35
CA MET A 191 8.32 15.13 10.99
C MET A 191 7.47 16.13 10.19
N GLU A 192 6.68 15.64 9.21
CA GLU A 192 5.75 16.46 8.45
C GLU A 192 4.81 17.21 9.39
N LYS A 193 4.16 16.50 10.30
CA LYS A 193 3.21 17.11 11.23
C LYS A 193 3.87 18.12 12.16
N LYS A 194 5.11 17.89 12.58
CA LYS A 194 5.80 18.74 13.56
C LYS A 194 6.40 19.99 12.93
N TRP A 195 6.97 19.87 11.73
CA TRP A 195 7.79 20.93 11.14
C TRP A 195 7.34 21.32 9.73
N VAL A 196 7.12 20.34 8.84
CA VAL A 196 6.93 20.57 7.41
C VAL A 196 5.55 21.15 7.08
N SER A 197 4.52 20.82 7.84
CA SER A 197 3.14 21.28 7.59
C SER A 197 2.96 22.80 7.64
N ARG A 198 3.92 23.53 8.22
CA ARG A 198 3.94 25.01 8.27
C ARG A 198 4.73 25.65 7.14
N SER A 199 5.40 24.86 6.32
CA SER A 199 6.23 25.34 5.20
C SER A 199 5.38 25.61 3.96
N SER A 200 6.00 26.13 2.91
CA SER A 200 5.36 26.35 1.62
C SER A 200 4.83 25.04 1.03
N LYS A 201 3.78 25.12 0.21
CA LYS A 201 3.20 23.93 -0.45
C LYS A 201 4.21 23.22 -1.37
N VAL A 202 5.08 23.96 -2.01
CA VAL A 202 6.16 23.40 -2.85
C VAL A 202 7.12 22.57 -2.00
N PHE A 203 7.53 23.09 -0.84
CA PHE A 203 8.39 22.34 0.07
C PHE A 203 7.70 21.07 0.60
N GLN A 204 6.40 21.14 0.95
CA GLN A 204 5.63 19.98 1.39
C GLN A 204 5.58 18.91 0.28
N LEU A 205 5.42 19.32 -0.97
CA LEU A 205 5.40 18.42 -2.11
C LEU A 205 6.76 17.74 -2.33
N ILE A 206 7.85 18.51 -2.33
CA ILE A 206 9.22 17.99 -2.46
C ILE A 206 9.52 17.02 -1.31
N TYR A 207 9.20 17.40 -0.09
CA TYR A 207 9.37 16.55 1.09
C TYR A 207 8.61 15.22 0.95
N THR A 208 7.34 15.27 0.51
CA THR A 208 6.50 14.09 0.34
C THR A 208 7.16 13.08 -0.60
N TRP A 209 7.56 13.55 -1.78
CA TRP A 209 8.17 12.67 -2.77
C TRP A 209 9.58 12.23 -2.39
N ALA A 210 10.35 13.07 -1.72
CA ALA A 210 11.66 12.69 -1.20
C ALA A 210 11.55 11.56 -0.17
N VAL A 211 10.63 11.65 0.78
CA VAL A 211 10.41 10.60 1.80
C VAL A 211 9.90 9.30 1.18
N ILE A 212 9.14 9.34 0.11
CA ILE A 212 8.63 8.14 -0.57
C ILE A 212 9.72 7.52 -1.46
N LEU A 213 10.41 8.33 -2.27
CA LEU A 213 11.25 7.84 -3.37
C LEU A 213 12.70 7.56 -2.93
N ILE A 214 13.30 8.37 -2.06
CA ILE A 214 14.70 8.15 -1.65
C ILE A 214 14.87 6.76 -1.00
N PRO A 215 14.00 6.31 -0.07
CA PRO A 215 14.13 4.97 0.48
C PRO A 215 13.48 3.88 -0.38
N ALA A 216 12.95 4.19 -1.57
CA ALA A 216 12.26 3.22 -2.43
C ALA A 216 13.07 1.94 -2.73
N PRO A 217 14.42 1.96 -2.85
CA PRO A 217 15.19 0.75 -3.02
C PRO A 217 15.12 -0.25 -1.85
N LEU A 218 14.74 0.19 -0.67
CA LEU A 218 14.42 -0.72 0.45
C LEU A 218 13.12 -1.48 0.20
N PHE A 219 12.18 -0.90 -0.55
CA PHE A 219 10.92 -1.54 -0.91
C PHE A 219 11.06 -2.35 -2.21
N VAL A 220 11.66 -1.76 -3.25
CA VAL A 220 12.01 -2.45 -4.50
C VAL A 220 13.34 -3.18 -4.29
N ASN A 221 13.33 -4.12 -3.37
CA ASN A 221 14.50 -4.90 -2.97
C ASN A 221 14.62 -6.18 -3.81
N HIS A 222 15.67 -6.94 -3.54
CA HIS A 222 15.97 -8.19 -4.23
C HIS A 222 14.78 -9.17 -4.25
N SER A 223 14.04 -9.28 -3.14
CA SER A 223 12.85 -10.14 -3.06
C SER A 223 11.78 -9.73 -4.05
N LEU A 224 11.47 -8.43 -4.16
CA LEU A 224 10.48 -7.94 -5.11
C LEU A 224 10.97 -8.10 -6.56
N LEU A 225 12.23 -7.80 -6.84
CA LEU A 225 12.80 -7.95 -8.18
C LEU A 225 12.76 -9.40 -8.66
N TYR A 226 13.00 -10.35 -7.76
CA TYR A 226 12.86 -11.77 -8.04
C TYR A 226 11.42 -12.15 -8.41
N PHE A 227 10.44 -11.73 -7.60
CA PHE A 227 9.03 -11.99 -7.90
C PHE A 227 8.56 -11.35 -9.20
N LEU A 228 9.17 -10.25 -9.61
CA LEU A 228 8.87 -9.59 -10.89
C LEU A 228 9.60 -10.23 -12.08
N GLY A 229 10.43 -11.26 -11.86
CA GLY A 229 11.22 -11.92 -12.89
C GLY A 229 12.30 -11.03 -13.51
N LEU A 230 12.75 -10.02 -12.78
CA LEU A 230 13.80 -9.08 -13.20
C LEU A 230 15.19 -9.58 -12.85
N ILE A 231 15.31 -10.48 -11.89
CA ILE A 231 16.54 -11.16 -11.52
C ILE A 231 16.29 -12.67 -11.47
N ASN A 232 17.27 -13.44 -11.86
CA ASN A 232 17.30 -14.90 -11.73
C ASN A 232 18.13 -15.28 -10.49
N GLU A 233 18.08 -16.55 -10.11
CA GLU A 233 18.93 -17.11 -9.04
C GLU A 233 20.42 -16.89 -9.29
#